data_5138ac2cd0336008ce5516b7b8f0075f
#
_entry.id   5138ac2cd0336008ce5516b7b8f0075f
#
_cell.length_a   1.000
_cell.length_b   1.000
_cell.length_c   1.000
_cell.angle_alpha   90.00
_cell.angle_beta   90.00
_cell.angle_gamma   90.00
#
_symmetry.space_group_name_H-M   'P 1'
#
loop_
_entity.id
_entity.type
_entity.pdbx_description
1 polymer ?
#
loop_
_entity_poly.entity_id
_entity_poly.type
_entity_poly.pdbx_seq_one_letter_code
_entity_poly.pdbx_strand_id
1 'polypeptide(L)'
;MIAQTPPMGWNSWDCYGAAVDEPTVRQNAAYMAEHLQVFGWEYVVVDIQWYQPTATSHAYEPFAELTMDEYGRLQPAPGRFPSSAGGKGFKPLADYVHSLGLKFGIHIMRGMPRMAAHRHLPILGCGKGCHEVANPNSICAWNPDMYGLRCDMPEARAYYDSIFRMYAEWGVDFVKCDDIAREYPHCKREIEVISDACRACGRDIVLSLSPGPAPLEQAEHLKKYANMWRITDDFWDEWRLLKGMFERAEKWCVHAAPGHWPDADMLPVGALRQCYDQNGWTNFTQAEQRTMMTLWCMMRSPLMIGGELTKNDDFTLKLLTNRDVLAIEKTSACAHPLWTTEDESAWIAPRRDGTGLYVALFNLSEETRTVRVTGEMLEGTYSEASELWTGEKLHLADGVTATLGKHDAAVFWVE
;
A
#
# COMPACT_ATOMS: atom_id res chain seq x y z
N MET A 1 -0.16 19.79 -0.36
CA MET A 1 -0.93 18.61 0.08
C MET A 1 -0.35 17.42 -0.67
N ILE A 2 0.15 16.42 0.05
CA ILE A 2 0.75 15.20 -0.49
C ILE A 2 -0.34 14.17 -0.87
N ALA A 3 0.02 13.13 -1.62
CA ALA A 3 -0.88 12.05 -2.07
C ALA A 3 -2.17 12.57 -2.73
N GLN A 4 -2.05 13.50 -3.69
CA GLN A 4 -3.20 14.06 -4.42
C GLN A 4 -3.93 13.02 -5.28
N THR A 5 -3.20 12.01 -5.70
CA THR A 5 -3.70 10.76 -6.31
C THR A 5 -3.30 9.59 -5.42
N PRO A 6 -3.95 8.42 -5.54
CA PRO A 6 -3.51 7.23 -4.82
C PRO A 6 -2.03 6.95 -5.09
N PRO A 7 -1.21 6.67 -4.06
CA PRO A 7 0.19 6.28 -4.25
C PRO A 7 0.31 5.01 -5.09
N MET A 8 1.28 5.00 -6.00
CA MET A 8 1.61 3.86 -6.86
C MET A 8 3.09 3.50 -6.70
N GLY A 9 3.39 2.24 -6.43
CA GLY A 9 4.77 1.83 -6.18
C GLY A 9 4.97 0.33 -6.09
N TRP A 10 6.11 -0.06 -5.54
CA TRP A 10 6.51 -1.42 -5.22
C TRP A 10 6.84 -1.52 -3.74
N ASN A 11 6.47 -2.64 -3.13
CA ASN A 11 6.85 -2.98 -1.76
C ASN A 11 7.47 -4.37 -1.72
N SER A 12 8.54 -4.55 -0.96
CA SER A 12 9.35 -5.76 -0.98
C SER A 12 8.74 -6.97 -0.26
N TRP A 13 7.60 -6.81 0.45
CA TRP A 13 7.11 -7.85 1.36
C TRP A 13 6.71 -9.15 0.66
N ASP A 14 5.84 -9.12 -0.35
CA ASP A 14 5.27 -10.33 -0.95
C ASP A 14 6.32 -11.19 -1.67
N CYS A 15 7.41 -10.57 -2.11
CA CYS A 15 8.50 -11.32 -2.74
C CYS A 15 9.62 -11.71 -1.76
N TYR A 16 10.01 -10.84 -0.81
CA TYR A 16 11.21 -11.06 0.00
C TYR A 16 10.95 -11.20 1.50
N GLY A 17 9.72 -10.94 1.97
CA GLY A 17 9.42 -10.95 3.41
C GLY A 17 10.43 -10.11 4.19
N ALA A 18 10.94 -10.67 5.30
CA ALA A 18 11.90 -9.98 6.16
C ALA A 18 13.32 -9.89 5.58
N ALA A 19 13.62 -10.60 4.49
CA ALA A 19 14.99 -10.82 3.99
C ALA A 19 15.46 -9.84 2.91
N VAL A 20 14.65 -8.84 2.50
CA VAL A 20 15.05 -7.88 1.47
C VAL A 20 16.41 -7.21 1.78
N ASP A 21 17.24 -7.01 0.76
CA ASP A 21 18.56 -6.39 0.87
C ASP A 21 18.75 -5.23 -0.13
N GLU A 22 19.82 -4.47 0.03
CA GLU A 22 20.10 -3.31 -0.80
C GLU A 22 20.28 -3.64 -2.29
N PRO A 23 21.02 -4.70 -2.71
CA PRO A 23 21.12 -5.07 -4.12
C PRO A 23 19.77 -5.31 -4.77
N THR A 24 18.89 -6.02 -4.09
CA THR A 24 17.53 -6.32 -4.54
C THR A 24 16.69 -5.06 -4.71
N VAL A 25 16.71 -4.15 -3.71
CA VAL A 25 15.99 -2.88 -3.80
C VAL A 25 16.49 -2.04 -4.98
N ARG A 26 17.80 -1.98 -5.20
CA ARG A 26 18.40 -1.25 -6.33
C ARG A 26 17.97 -1.81 -7.69
N GLN A 27 17.91 -3.13 -7.83
CA GLN A 27 17.49 -3.79 -9.08
C GLN A 27 16.03 -3.49 -9.39
N ASN A 28 15.14 -3.62 -8.40
CA ASN A 28 13.71 -3.30 -8.57
C ASN A 28 13.48 -1.81 -8.85
N ALA A 29 14.22 -0.91 -8.18
CA ALA A 29 14.16 0.52 -8.44
C ALA A 29 14.60 0.87 -9.89
N ALA A 30 15.70 0.27 -10.35
CA ALA A 30 16.17 0.47 -11.73
C ALA A 30 15.14 -0.02 -12.76
N TYR A 31 14.57 -1.20 -12.56
CA TYR A 31 13.52 -1.73 -13.42
C TYR A 31 12.27 -0.83 -13.43
N MET A 32 11.83 -0.38 -12.26
CA MET A 32 10.68 0.53 -12.17
C MET A 32 10.94 1.83 -12.95
N ALA A 33 12.11 2.43 -12.80
CA ALA A 33 12.46 3.65 -13.51
C ALA A 33 12.43 3.47 -15.03
N GLU A 34 12.94 2.34 -15.51
CA GLU A 34 13.04 2.05 -16.96
C GLU A 34 11.68 1.70 -17.58
N HIS A 35 10.85 0.90 -16.88
CA HIS A 35 9.68 0.27 -17.50
C HIS A 35 8.34 0.79 -16.97
N LEU A 36 8.26 1.32 -15.74
CA LEU A 36 6.99 1.59 -15.07
C LEU A 36 6.77 3.07 -14.73
N GLN A 37 7.82 3.85 -14.51
CA GLN A 37 7.72 5.23 -14.04
C GLN A 37 6.85 6.12 -14.93
N VAL A 38 6.94 5.98 -16.25
CA VAL A 38 6.16 6.73 -17.22
C VAL A 38 4.64 6.49 -17.12
N PHE A 39 4.24 5.44 -16.42
CA PHE A 39 2.84 5.08 -16.14
C PHE A 39 2.36 5.58 -14.77
N GLY A 40 3.29 6.11 -13.95
CA GLY A 40 2.96 6.72 -12.66
C GLY A 40 3.41 5.91 -11.44
N TRP A 41 4.12 4.80 -11.63
CA TRP A 41 4.75 4.05 -10.54
C TRP A 41 5.98 4.79 -10.05
N GLU A 42 5.99 5.19 -8.78
CA GLU A 42 7.03 6.09 -8.28
C GLU A 42 7.61 5.73 -6.90
N TYR A 43 6.91 4.95 -6.07
CA TYR A 43 7.40 4.62 -4.73
C TYR A 43 8.14 3.29 -4.70
N VAL A 44 9.32 3.25 -4.08
CA VAL A 44 10.09 2.03 -3.79
C VAL A 44 10.16 1.88 -2.29
N VAL A 45 9.44 0.89 -1.74
CA VAL A 45 9.25 0.72 -0.30
C VAL A 45 9.99 -0.52 0.20
N VAL A 46 10.91 -0.31 1.14
CA VAL A 46 11.61 -1.37 1.87
C VAL A 46 10.78 -1.78 3.07
N ASP A 47 10.24 -3.00 3.06
CA ASP A 47 9.38 -3.52 4.12
C ASP A 47 10.20 -4.07 5.32
N ILE A 48 9.52 -4.55 6.36
CA ILE A 48 10.11 -5.19 7.53
C ILE A 48 10.95 -6.42 7.11
N GLN A 49 12.05 -6.84 7.72
CA GLN A 49 12.75 -6.27 8.90
C GLN A 49 14.12 -5.72 8.51
N TRP A 50 14.20 -4.59 7.83
CA TRP A 50 15.46 -4.00 7.34
C TRP A 50 16.51 -3.73 8.43
N TYR A 51 16.09 -3.65 9.68
CA TYR A 51 16.93 -3.39 10.86
C TYR A 51 17.44 -4.67 11.55
N GLN A 52 17.04 -5.85 11.09
CA GLN A 52 17.44 -7.13 11.67
C GLN A 52 18.61 -7.71 10.86
N PRO A 53 19.83 -7.92 11.46
CA PRO A 53 21.04 -8.26 10.71
C PRO A 53 21.03 -9.64 10.07
N THR A 54 20.34 -10.60 10.66
CA THR A 54 20.39 -12.03 10.29
C THR A 54 19.14 -12.51 9.56
N ALA A 55 18.21 -11.62 9.18
CA ALA A 55 17.03 -12.00 8.43
C ALA A 55 17.42 -12.58 7.05
N THR A 56 17.04 -13.83 6.81
CA THR A 56 17.39 -14.58 5.58
C THR A 56 16.18 -15.23 4.93
N SER A 57 14.99 -15.11 5.53
CA SER A 57 13.74 -15.68 5.04
C SER A 57 12.57 -14.70 5.18
N HIS A 58 11.37 -15.14 4.82
CA HIS A 58 10.15 -14.37 5.03
C HIS A 58 9.76 -14.22 6.51
N ALA A 59 10.20 -15.13 7.37
CA ALA A 59 9.76 -15.20 8.75
C ALA A 59 10.45 -14.14 9.63
N TYR A 60 9.72 -13.69 10.66
CA TYR A 60 10.27 -12.87 11.73
C TYR A 60 11.06 -13.73 12.72
N GLU A 61 12.17 -13.22 13.22
CA GLU A 61 12.89 -13.80 14.37
C GLU A 61 12.51 -13.01 15.62
N PRO A 62 11.60 -13.53 16.47
CA PRO A 62 11.21 -12.84 17.70
C PRO A 62 12.43 -12.63 18.60
N PHE A 63 12.53 -11.43 19.20
CA PHE A 63 13.62 -11.07 20.10
C PHE A 63 15.02 -11.06 19.47
N ALA A 64 15.12 -10.97 18.14
CA ALA A 64 16.39 -10.82 17.46
C ALA A 64 17.15 -9.56 17.92
N GLU A 65 18.46 -9.57 17.78
CA GLU A 65 19.28 -8.37 17.97
C GLU A 65 18.97 -7.39 16.83
N LEU A 66 18.52 -6.17 17.18
CA LEU A 66 18.17 -5.14 16.21
C LEU A 66 19.26 -4.10 16.08
N THR A 67 19.53 -3.64 14.86
CA THR A 67 20.45 -2.53 14.62
C THR A 67 19.75 -1.22 15.02
N MET A 68 20.33 -0.50 15.98
CA MET A 68 19.84 0.80 16.45
C MET A 68 20.97 1.69 16.90
N ASP A 69 20.70 3.00 16.98
CA ASP A 69 21.64 3.98 17.51
C ASP A 69 21.57 4.10 19.06
N GLU A 70 22.35 5.00 19.62
CA GLU A 70 22.43 5.25 21.07
C GLU A 70 21.14 5.83 21.67
N TYR A 71 20.16 6.22 20.86
CA TYR A 71 18.85 6.71 21.26
C TYR A 71 17.72 5.69 21.03
N GLY A 72 18.06 4.46 20.68
CA GLY A 72 17.10 3.39 20.41
C GLY A 72 16.30 3.58 19.11
N ARG A 73 16.82 4.37 18.16
CA ARG A 73 16.21 4.53 16.85
C ARG A 73 16.78 3.48 15.89
N LEU A 74 15.88 2.76 15.23
CA LEU A 74 16.26 1.69 14.30
C LEU A 74 17.16 2.21 13.17
N GLN A 75 18.17 1.41 12.82
CA GLN A 75 19.11 1.68 11.73
C GLN A 75 19.12 0.51 10.74
N PRO A 76 19.30 0.74 9.43
CA PRO A 76 19.45 -0.36 8.48
C PRO A 76 20.65 -1.24 8.85
N ALA A 77 20.44 -2.56 8.81
CA ALA A 77 21.51 -3.51 9.12
C ALA A 77 22.62 -3.47 8.05
N PRO A 78 23.87 -3.07 8.37
CA PRO A 78 24.90 -2.84 7.35
C PRO A 78 25.29 -4.09 6.55
N GLY A 79 25.08 -5.29 7.13
CA GLY A 79 25.33 -6.55 6.41
C GLY A 79 24.36 -6.77 5.24
N ARG A 80 23.18 -6.19 5.30
CA ARG A 80 22.12 -6.27 4.27
C ARG A 80 22.02 -4.99 3.44
N PHE A 81 22.28 -3.85 4.07
CA PHE A 81 22.27 -2.52 3.46
C PHE A 81 23.67 -1.87 3.61
N PRO A 82 24.68 -2.32 2.83
CA PRO A 82 26.06 -1.93 3.05
C PRO A 82 26.32 -0.44 2.88
N SER A 83 25.52 0.27 2.09
CA SER A 83 25.67 1.73 1.95
C SER A 83 25.29 2.50 3.22
N SER A 84 24.58 1.88 4.17
CA SER A 84 24.24 2.48 5.46
C SER A 84 25.37 2.52 6.47
N ALA A 85 26.48 1.82 6.19
CA ALA A 85 27.60 1.72 7.10
C ALA A 85 28.15 3.10 7.51
N GLY A 86 28.62 3.18 8.77
CA GLY A 86 29.14 4.44 9.32
C GLY A 86 28.05 5.44 9.74
N GLY A 87 26.86 4.96 10.08
CA GLY A 87 25.77 5.78 10.59
C GLY A 87 25.02 6.59 9.52
N LYS A 88 25.17 6.23 8.23
CA LYS A 88 24.55 6.96 7.13
C LYS A 88 23.04 6.69 6.99
N GLY A 89 22.53 5.66 7.68
CA GLY A 89 21.12 5.26 7.54
C GLY A 89 20.77 4.89 6.10
N PHE A 90 19.52 5.13 5.71
CA PHE A 90 19.09 4.90 4.34
C PHE A 90 19.45 6.01 3.36
N LYS A 91 20.12 7.09 3.80
CA LYS A 91 20.37 8.22 2.91
C LYS A 91 21.03 7.83 1.58
N PRO A 92 22.09 6.99 1.50
CA PRO A 92 22.70 6.65 0.22
C PRO A 92 21.78 5.83 -0.70
N LEU A 93 20.92 4.99 -0.14
CA LEU A 93 19.93 4.22 -0.93
C LEU A 93 18.81 5.13 -1.41
N ALA A 94 18.30 6.01 -0.56
CA ALA A 94 17.29 7.00 -0.93
C ALA A 94 17.82 7.96 -2.02
N ASP A 95 19.05 8.47 -1.88
CA ASP A 95 19.70 9.31 -2.90
C ASP A 95 19.80 8.57 -4.26
N TYR A 96 20.09 7.26 -4.24
CA TYR A 96 20.10 6.45 -5.45
C TYR A 96 18.69 6.35 -6.07
N VAL A 97 17.66 6.03 -5.28
CA VAL A 97 16.27 5.94 -5.76
C VAL A 97 15.81 7.30 -6.33
N HIS A 98 16.15 8.40 -5.66
CA HIS A 98 15.87 9.75 -6.14
C HIS A 98 16.61 10.08 -7.44
N SER A 99 17.84 9.60 -7.61
CA SER A 99 18.60 9.81 -8.85
C SER A 99 17.95 9.16 -10.08
N LEU A 100 17.08 8.17 -9.86
CA LEU A 100 16.24 7.53 -10.88
C LEU A 100 14.92 8.28 -11.11
N GLY A 101 14.64 9.37 -10.37
CA GLY A 101 13.40 10.11 -10.42
C GLY A 101 12.24 9.44 -9.64
N LEU A 102 12.56 8.46 -8.80
CA LEU A 102 11.60 7.73 -7.96
C LEU A 102 11.59 8.27 -6.53
N LYS A 103 10.67 7.77 -5.69
CA LYS A 103 10.50 8.11 -4.27
C LYS A 103 10.85 6.92 -3.40
N PHE A 104 11.51 7.17 -2.27
CA PHE A 104 11.96 6.12 -1.35
C PHE A 104 11.03 6.01 -0.14
N GLY A 105 10.66 4.78 0.22
CA GLY A 105 9.83 4.49 1.38
C GLY A 105 10.37 3.38 2.27
N ILE A 106 9.92 3.37 3.50
CA ILE A 106 10.25 2.33 4.50
C ILE A 106 9.00 1.88 5.26
N HIS A 107 9.05 0.64 5.72
CA HIS A 107 8.15 0.11 6.75
C HIS A 107 8.69 0.43 8.14
N ILE A 108 7.82 0.71 9.09
CA ILE A 108 8.12 0.77 10.51
C ILE A 108 7.04 0.04 11.29
N MET A 109 7.39 -0.51 12.46
CA MET A 109 6.43 -0.86 13.49
C MET A 109 6.11 0.38 14.31
N ARG A 110 4.88 0.50 14.85
CA ARG A 110 4.62 1.51 15.89
C ARG A 110 5.48 1.28 17.13
N GLY A 111 5.69 2.31 17.93
CA GLY A 111 6.38 2.21 19.20
C GLY A 111 7.89 2.35 19.13
N MET A 112 8.57 1.75 20.08
CA MET A 112 10.02 1.73 20.20
C MET A 112 10.57 0.32 20.44
N PRO A 113 11.82 0.04 20.04
CA PRO A 113 12.43 -1.27 20.29
C PRO A 113 12.42 -1.65 21.76
N ARG A 114 11.94 -2.87 22.06
CA ARG A 114 12.02 -3.41 23.44
C ARG A 114 13.43 -3.39 23.98
N MET A 115 14.42 -3.66 23.10
CA MET A 115 15.83 -3.58 23.45
C MET A 115 16.24 -2.18 23.95
N ALA A 116 15.73 -1.11 23.31
CA ALA A 116 16.00 0.27 23.75
C ALA A 116 15.49 0.53 25.17
N ALA A 117 14.26 0.06 25.44
CA ALA A 117 13.66 0.16 26.78
C ALA A 117 14.44 -0.67 27.81
N HIS A 118 14.79 -1.92 27.49
CA HIS A 118 15.54 -2.80 28.41
C HIS A 118 16.97 -2.31 28.66
N ARG A 119 17.61 -1.66 27.70
CA ARG A 119 18.94 -1.06 27.83
C ARG A 119 18.90 0.33 28.46
N HIS A 120 17.74 0.85 28.82
CA HIS A 120 17.52 2.18 29.37
C HIS A 120 18.14 3.30 28.53
N LEU A 121 18.10 3.16 27.17
CA LEU A 121 18.68 4.15 26.29
C LEU A 121 17.96 5.50 26.46
N PRO A 122 18.67 6.63 26.31
CA PRO A 122 18.05 7.95 26.42
C PRO A 122 17.18 8.24 25.19
N ILE A 123 16.15 9.03 25.36
CA ILE A 123 15.38 9.62 24.26
C ILE A 123 16.05 10.92 23.84
N LEU A 124 16.35 11.06 22.54
CA LEU A 124 16.99 12.26 22.02
C LEU A 124 16.16 13.51 22.27
N GLY A 125 16.78 14.52 22.89
CA GLY A 125 16.19 15.83 23.09
C GLY A 125 15.23 15.93 24.30
N CYS A 126 15.19 14.88 25.17
CA CYS A 126 14.45 14.98 26.43
C CYS A 126 15.24 14.30 27.58
N GLY A 127 14.84 14.57 28.81
CA GLY A 127 15.53 14.07 30.02
C GLY A 127 15.10 12.68 30.47
N LYS A 128 14.37 11.91 29.60
CA LYS A 128 13.84 10.60 29.94
C LYS A 128 14.51 9.49 29.12
N GLY A 129 14.50 8.28 29.72
CA GLY A 129 14.92 7.07 29.03
C GLY A 129 13.74 6.32 28.37
N CYS A 130 14.06 5.50 27.40
CA CYS A 130 13.09 4.68 26.66
C CYS A 130 12.19 3.83 27.60
N HIS A 131 12.74 3.28 28.68
CA HIS A 131 12.01 2.46 29.67
C HIS A 131 10.92 3.22 30.42
N GLU A 132 11.03 4.54 30.54
CA GLU A 132 10.03 5.38 31.22
C GLU A 132 8.82 5.70 30.33
N VAL A 133 9.03 5.69 29.00
CA VAL A 133 8.03 6.09 28.01
C VAL A 133 7.41 4.88 27.28
N ALA A 134 8.12 3.77 27.23
CA ALA A 134 7.59 2.52 26.69
C ALA A 134 6.37 2.02 27.49
N ASN A 135 5.40 1.45 26.80
CA ASN A 135 4.26 0.76 27.40
C ASN A 135 4.41 -0.76 27.23
N PRO A 136 4.92 -1.48 28.24
CA PRO A 136 5.15 -2.93 28.13
C PRO A 136 3.87 -3.76 28.04
N ASN A 137 2.69 -3.17 28.23
CA ASN A 137 1.40 -3.82 28.03
C ASN A 137 0.86 -3.63 26.59
N SER A 138 1.56 -2.88 25.75
CA SER A 138 1.20 -2.63 24.33
C SER A 138 2.26 -3.28 23.44
N ILE A 139 1.99 -4.51 23.01
CA ILE A 139 2.92 -5.36 22.27
C ILE A 139 2.19 -5.92 21.06
N CYS A 140 2.86 -5.92 19.90
CA CYS A 140 2.38 -6.61 18.71
C CYS A 140 2.37 -8.13 18.94
N ALA A 141 1.25 -8.79 18.62
CA ALA A 141 1.11 -10.23 18.88
C ALA A 141 1.91 -11.09 17.89
N TRP A 142 2.11 -10.61 16.67
CA TRP A 142 2.79 -11.34 15.59
C TRP A 142 4.28 -10.98 15.46
N ASN A 143 4.71 -9.81 15.92
CA ASN A 143 6.11 -9.41 16.02
C ASN A 143 6.36 -8.61 17.31
N PRO A 144 6.90 -9.23 18.36
CA PRO A 144 7.04 -8.59 19.67
C PRO A 144 8.29 -7.71 19.82
N ASP A 145 8.90 -7.24 18.74
CA ASP A 145 10.13 -6.45 18.78
C ASP A 145 9.96 -5.08 19.43
N MET A 146 8.72 -4.54 19.41
CA MET A 146 8.41 -3.20 19.89
C MET A 146 7.51 -3.19 21.11
N TYR A 147 7.64 -2.14 21.93
CA TYR A 147 6.62 -1.67 22.83
C TYR A 147 5.93 -0.45 22.24
N GLY A 148 4.60 -0.37 22.32
CA GLY A 148 3.88 0.89 22.10
C GLY A 148 4.33 1.96 23.10
N LEU A 149 3.96 3.21 22.89
CA LEU A 149 4.35 4.32 23.75
C LEU A 149 3.21 4.78 24.67
N ARG A 150 3.58 5.38 25.80
CA ARG A 150 2.68 6.12 26.67
C ARG A 150 2.42 7.49 26.07
N CYS A 151 1.51 7.55 25.08
CA CYS A 151 1.26 8.73 24.24
C CYS A 151 0.56 9.89 24.97
N ASP A 152 0.22 9.75 26.23
CA ASP A 152 -0.17 10.83 27.16
C ASP A 152 1.05 11.62 27.69
N MET A 153 2.26 11.08 27.55
CA MET A 153 3.51 11.74 27.92
C MET A 153 4.08 12.54 26.75
N PRO A 154 4.55 13.79 26.94
CA PRO A 154 5.17 14.58 25.88
C PRO A 154 6.46 13.97 25.33
N GLU A 155 7.13 13.12 26.09
CA GLU A 155 8.33 12.42 25.67
C GLU A 155 8.07 11.34 24.61
N ALA A 156 6.86 10.78 24.54
CA ALA A 156 6.45 9.92 23.43
C ALA A 156 6.48 10.70 22.09
N ARG A 157 6.01 11.94 22.12
CA ARG A 157 6.12 12.84 20.97
C ARG A 157 7.58 13.17 20.64
N ALA A 158 8.43 13.43 21.64
CA ALA A 158 9.85 13.69 21.41
C ALA A 158 10.56 12.50 20.74
N TYR A 159 10.21 11.26 21.12
CA TYR A 159 10.74 10.07 20.46
C TYR A 159 10.33 10.01 18.98
N TYR A 160 9.02 10.15 18.66
CA TYR A 160 8.55 10.16 17.28
C TYR A 160 9.11 11.34 16.47
N ASP A 161 9.19 12.52 17.04
CA ASP A 161 9.86 13.66 16.39
C ASP A 161 11.31 13.36 16.01
N SER A 162 12.02 12.62 16.88
CA SER A 162 13.42 12.26 16.63
C SER A 162 13.58 11.27 15.48
N ILE A 163 12.70 10.26 15.39
CA ILE A 163 12.76 9.27 14.30
C ILE A 163 12.29 9.86 12.97
N PHE A 164 11.22 10.65 12.93
CA PHE A 164 10.75 11.26 11.68
C PHE A 164 11.70 12.33 11.15
N ARG A 165 12.40 13.08 12.01
CA ARG A 165 13.51 13.95 11.58
C ARG A 165 14.63 13.15 10.96
N MET A 166 15.02 12.04 11.56
CA MET A 166 16.03 11.13 11.00
C MET A 166 15.57 10.56 9.64
N TYR A 167 14.31 10.17 9.49
CA TYR A 167 13.77 9.70 8.19
C TYR A 167 13.75 10.82 7.15
N ALA A 168 13.43 12.05 7.54
CA ALA A 168 13.54 13.21 6.65
C ALA A 168 14.99 13.47 6.19
N GLU A 169 15.97 13.36 7.10
CA GLU A 169 17.39 13.45 6.79
C GLU A 169 17.86 12.33 5.85
N TRP A 170 17.29 11.13 5.97
CA TRP A 170 17.57 10.02 5.04
C TRP A 170 16.92 10.21 3.67
N GLY A 171 15.97 11.12 3.54
CA GLY A 171 15.25 11.34 2.29
C GLY A 171 14.04 10.41 2.10
N VAL A 172 13.44 9.91 3.19
CA VAL A 172 12.24 9.07 3.12
C VAL A 172 11.03 9.89 2.67
N ASP A 173 10.27 9.38 1.70
CA ASP A 173 9.06 9.98 1.13
C ASP A 173 7.77 9.26 1.52
N PHE A 174 7.90 8.04 2.05
CA PHE A 174 6.78 7.17 2.39
C PHE A 174 7.10 6.32 3.61
N VAL A 175 6.18 6.26 4.56
CA VAL A 175 6.28 5.41 5.75
C VAL A 175 5.03 4.55 5.87
N LYS A 176 5.20 3.22 5.77
CA LYS A 176 4.20 2.22 6.16
C LYS A 176 4.39 1.94 7.64
N CYS A 177 3.46 2.42 8.47
CA CYS A 177 3.46 2.18 9.91
C CYS A 177 2.54 1.01 10.24
N ASP A 178 3.10 -0.05 10.81
CA ASP A 178 2.41 -1.31 11.05
C ASP A 178 2.01 -1.51 12.52
N ASP A 179 1.17 -2.53 12.78
CA ASP A 179 0.56 -2.86 14.08
C ASP A 179 -0.31 -1.72 14.64
N ILE A 180 -1.01 -0.96 13.79
CA ILE A 180 -1.68 0.25 14.26
C ILE A 180 -3.10 0.46 13.70
N ALA A 181 -3.39 0.12 12.42
CA ALA A 181 -4.63 0.54 11.79
C ALA A 181 -5.87 -0.19 12.30
N ARG A 182 -5.77 -1.46 12.68
CA ARG A 182 -6.88 -2.23 13.26
C ARG A 182 -6.99 -2.13 14.78
N GLU A 183 -5.97 -1.64 15.47
CA GLU A 183 -5.84 -1.67 16.93
C GLU A 183 -6.55 -0.48 17.63
N TYR A 184 -7.67 -0.01 17.07
CA TYR A 184 -8.54 0.95 17.74
C TYR A 184 -9.34 0.28 18.87
N PRO A 185 -9.63 1.01 19.96
CA PRO A 185 -9.23 2.39 20.24
C PRO A 185 -7.82 2.52 20.84
N HIS A 186 -7.11 1.41 21.07
CA HIS A 186 -5.85 1.38 21.81
C HIS A 186 -4.76 2.25 21.19
N CYS A 187 -4.65 2.22 19.85
CA CYS A 187 -3.62 2.96 19.12
C CYS A 187 -4.06 4.35 18.63
N LYS A 188 -5.29 4.77 18.90
CA LYS A 188 -5.82 6.05 18.37
C LYS A 188 -4.90 7.23 18.70
N ARG A 189 -4.49 7.35 19.97
CA ARG A 189 -3.60 8.45 20.39
C ARG A 189 -2.21 8.32 19.80
N GLU A 190 -1.71 7.10 19.60
CA GLU A 190 -0.42 6.87 18.97
C GLU A 190 -0.41 7.27 17.50
N ILE A 191 -1.51 7.01 16.75
CA ILE A 191 -1.72 7.50 15.37
C ILE A 191 -1.60 9.03 15.33
N GLU A 192 -2.26 9.75 16.26
CA GLU A 192 -2.21 11.21 16.32
C GLU A 192 -0.77 11.70 16.53
N VAL A 193 -0.04 11.13 17.48
CA VAL A 193 1.34 11.51 17.79
C VAL A 193 2.29 11.22 16.62
N ILE A 194 2.16 10.07 15.97
CA ILE A 194 2.93 9.70 14.77
C ILE A 194 2.65 10.69 13.64
N SER A 195 1.38 10.96 13.35
CA SER A 195 0.97 11.88 12.29
C SER A 195 1.52 13.29 12.51
N ASP A 196 1.42 13.79 13.73
CA ASP A 196 1.95 15.10 14.08
C ASP A 196 3.47 15.19 13.95
N ALA A 197 4.20 14.13 14.35
CA ALA A 197 5.65 14.05 14.18
C ALA A 197 6.04 13.96 12.69
N CYS A 198 5.33 13.16 11.92
CA CYS A 198 5.51 13.05 10.48
C CYS A 198 5.34 14.39 9.77
N ARG A 199 4.29 15.14 10.09
CA ARG A 199 4.03 16.48 9.49
C ARG A 199 5.03 17.55 9.93
N ALA A 200 5.61 17.41 11.12
CA ALA A 200 6.56 18.38 11.67
C ALA A 200 8.02 18.12 11.27
N CYS A 201 8.33 17.02 10.57
CA CYS A 201 9.71 16.61 10.30
C CYS A 201 10.46 17.45 9.26
N GLY A 202 9.75 18.31 8.54
CA GLY A 202 10.34 19.20 7.51
C GLY A 202 10.42 18.58 6.11
N ARG A 203 9.84 17.39 5.90
CA ARG A 203 9.74 16.72 4.61
C ARG A 203 8.31 16.22 4.37
N ASP A 204 7.87 16.25 3.12
CA ASP A 204 6.59 15.64 2.72
C ASP A 204 6.73 14.12 2.70
N ILE A 205 6.16 13.45 3.72
CA ILE A 205 6.16 11.99 3.86
C ILE A 205 4.71 11.49 3.81
N VAL A 206 4.42 10.55 2.91
CA VAL A 206 3.14 9.84 2.89
C VAL A 206 3.10 8.88 4.07
N LEU A 207 2.09 9.01 4.93
CA LEU A 207 1.86 8.10 6.06
C LEU A 207 0.77 7.08 5.72
N SER A 208 1.18 5.82 5.65
CA SER A 208 0.34 4.64 5.47
C SER A 208 0.20 3.88 6.78
N LEU A 209 -1.01 3.46 7.13
CA LEU A 209 -1.29 2.69 8.36
C LEU A 209 -1.72 1.27 8.03
N SER A 210 -1.09 0.27 8.66
CA SER A 210 -1.38 -1.17 8.53
C SER A 210 -1.29 -1.90 9.89
N PRO A 211 -1.64 -3.21 9.98
CA PRO A 211 -2.52 -3.90 9.06
C PRO A 211 -3.98 -3.49 9.31
N GLY A 212 -4.85 -3.86 8.36
CA GLY A 212 -6.29 -3.70 8.55
C GLY A 212 -6.97 -4.97 9.10
N PRO A 213 -8.31 -4.99 9.08
CA PRO A 213 -9.16 -3.89 8.62
C PRO A 213 -9.23 -2.75 9.65
N ALA A 214 -9.01 -1.52 9.19
CA ALA A 214 -9.31 -0.35 10.00
C ALA A 214 -10.81 -0.26 10.27
N PRO A 215 -11.26 0.20 11.47
CA PRO A 215 -12.68 0.32 11.78
C PRO A 215 -13.32 1.44 10.93
N LEU A 216 -14.42 1.13 10.23
CA LEU A 216 -15.10 2.07 9.34
C LEU A 216 -15.60 3.33 10.09
N GLU A 217 -16.05 3.17 11.34
CA GLU A 217 -16.49 4.26 12.20
C GLU A 217 -15.36 5.25 12.58
N GLN A 218 -14.12 4.90 12.30
CA GLN A 218 -12.95 5.77 12.51
C GLN A 218 -12.48 6.46 11.21
N ALA A 219 -13.23 6.36 10.11
CA ALA A 219 -12.87 6.92 8.81
C ALA A 219 -12.49 8.41 8.88
N GLU A 220 -13.24 9.24 9.62
CA GLU A 220 -12.95 10.68 9.76
C GLU A 220 -11.66 10.94 10.55
N HIS A 221 -11.34 10.08 11.52
CA HIS A 221 -10.07 10.16 12.24
C HIS A 221 -8.90 9.76 11.33
N LEU A 222 -9.06 8.69 10.55
CA LEU A 222 -8.06 8.23 9.58
C LEU A 222 -7.77 9.28 8.52
N LYS A 223 -8.80 9.89 7.91
CA LYS A 223 -8.66 11.00 6.96
C LYS A 223 -7.88 12.19 7.53
N LYS A 224 -8.05 12.46 8.83
CA LYS A 224 -7.36 13.56 9.49
C LYS A 224 -5.88 13.28 9.73
N TYR A 225 -5.52 12.03 10.03
CA TYR A 225 -4.20 11.70 10.55
C TYR A 225 -3.34 10.82 9.65
N ALA A 226 -3.88 10.26 8.56
CA ALA A 226 -3.14 9.42 7.62
C ALA A 226 -3.39 9.80 6.16
N ASN A 227 -2.51 9.37 5.26
CA ASN A 227 -2.70 9.53 3.82
C ASN A 227 -3.29 8.27 3.19
N MET A 228 -3.06 7.11 3.78
CA MET A 228 -3.71 5.86 3.42
C MET A 228 -3.80 4.93 4.62
N TRP A 229 -4.72 3.99 4.60
CA TRP A 229 -4.95 3.02 5.67
C TRP A 229 -5.56 1.74 5.11
N ARG A 230 -5.13 0.61 5.64
CA ARG A 230 -5.56 -0.72 5.24
C ARG A 230 -7.03 -0.99 5.63
N ILE A 231 -7.83 -1.37 4.64
CA ILE A 231 -9.24 -1.73 4.84
C ILE A 231 -9.45 -3.25 4.97
N THR A 232 -8.38 -4.01 4.86
CA THR A 232 -8.36 -5.47 4.97
C THR A 232 -7.16 -5.92 5.79
N ASP A 233 -7.18 -7.16 6.29
CA ASP A 233 -5.98 -7.87 6.72
C ASP A 233 -5.09 -8.16 5.50
N ASP A 234 -3.97 -8.85 5.66
CA ASP A 234 -3.06 -9.12 4.56
C ASP A 234 -3.77 -9.80 3.39
N PHE A 235 -3.66 -9.17 2.23
CA PHE A 235 -4.30 -9.62 1.01
C PHE A 235 -3.30 -10.44 0.18
N TRP A 236 -3.63 -11.71 -0.02
CA TRP A 236 -2.84 -12.62 -0.84
C TRP A 236 -3.61 -13.08 -2.07
N ASP A 237 -2.94 -13.76 -2.97
CA ASP A 237 -3.41 -14.30 -4.25
C ASP A 237 -4.38 -15.48 -4.10
N GLU A 238 -5.46 -15.24 -3.36
CA GLU A 238 -6.58 -16.15 -3.13
C GLU A 238 -7.90 -15.53 -3.60
N TRP A 239 -8.63 -16.22 -4.48
CA TRP A 239 -9.91 -15.73 -4.99
C TRP A 239 -10.89 -15.33 -3.89
N ARG A 240 -10.95 -16.12 -2.81
CA ARG A 240 -11.82 -15.82 -1.66
C ARG A 240 -11.56 -14.42 -1.07
N LEU A 241 -10.29 -14.00 -1.00
CA LEU A 241 -9.92 -12.68 -0.48
C LEU A 241 -10.33 -11.59 -1.48
N LEU A 242 -10.12 -11.82 -2.77
CA LEU A 242 -10.52 -10.89 -3.83
C LEU A 242 -12.05 -10.72 -3.89
N LYS A 243 -12.81 -11.83 -3.85
CA LYS A 243 -14.29 -11.79 -3.79
C LYS A 243 -14.77 -11.01 -2.56
N GLY A 244 -14.17 -11.24 -1.39
CA GLY A 244 -14.49 -10.50 -0.17
C GLY A 244 -14.12 -9.01 -0.20
N MET A 245 -13.27 -8.58 -1.13
CA MET A 245 -12.90 -7.18 -1.26
C MET A 245 -14.02 -6.32 -1.84
N PHE A 246 -14.93 -6.87 -2.63
CA PHE A 246 -16.07 -6.12 -3.19
C PHE A 246 -16.93 -5.47 -2.09
N GLU A 247 -17.24 -6.20 -1.02
CA GLU A 247 -17.97 -5.66 0.13
C GLU A 247 -17.18 -4.56 0.85
N ARG A 248 -15.87 -4.73 1.02
CA ARG A 248 -15.02 -3.72 1.64
C ARG A 248 -14.89 -2.48 0.77
N ALA A 249 -14.67 -2.67 -0.52
CA ALA A 249 -14.58 -1.59 -1.50
C ALA A 249 -15.85 -0.74 -1.51
N GLU A 250 -17.03 -1.35 -1.51
CA GLU A 250 -18.32 -0.66 -1.44
C GLU A 250 -18.43 0.24 -0.19
N LYS A 251 -18.02 -0.28 0.98
CA LYS A 251 -18.08 0.48 2.24
C LYS A 251 -17.09 1.64 2.29
N TRP A 252 -15.93 1.49 1.67
CA TRP A 252 -14.82 2.41 1.83
C TRP A 252 -14.63 3.40 0.66
N CYS A 253 -15.15 3.12 -0.54
CA CYS A 253 -14.94 3.96 -1.73
C CYS A 253 -15.40 5.42 -1.53
N VAL A 254 -16.44 5.65 -0.74
CA VAL A 254 -16.96 6.98 -0.40
C VAL A 254 -15.98 7.83 0.44
N HIS A 255 -14.98 7.21 1.02
CA HIS A 255 -13.96 7.87 1.83
C HIS A 255 -12.68 8.20 1.05
N ALA A 256 -12.58 7.76 -0.21
CA ALA A 256 -11.43 8.03 -1.08
C ALA A 256 -11.47 9.47 -1.61
N ALA A 257 -10.46 10.27 -1.28
CA ALA A 257 -10.35 11.64 -1.75
C ALA A 257 -8.87 12.10 -1.78
N PRO A 258 -8.54 13.20 -2.49
CA PRO A 258 -7.18 13.73 -2.53
C PRO A 258 -6.59 13.92 -1.14
N GLY A 259 -5.43 13.28 -0.91
CA GLY A 259 -4.70 13.31 0.35
C GLY A 259 -4.99 12.17 1.31
N HIS A 260 -6.03 11.35 1.06
CA HIS A 260 -6.40 10.21 1.92
C HIS A 260 -7.14 9.11 1.17
N TRP A 261 -6.60 7.87 1.26
CA TRP A 261 -6.97 6.75 0.43
C TRP A 261 -7.19 5.48 1.25
N PRO A 262 -8.41 4.87 1.18
CA PRO A 262 -8.61 3.50 1.65
C PRO A 262 -7.74 2.53 0.84
N ASP A 263 -6.97 1.69 1.52
CA ASP A 263 -5.96 0.82 0.92
C ASP A 263 -6.42 -0.64 0.95
N ALA A 264 -6.66 -1.21 -0.20
CA ALA A 264 -7.06 -2.61 -0.36
C ALA A 264 -5.88 -3.59 -0.34
N ASP A 265 -4.69 -3.10 0.03
CA ASP A 265 -3.43 -3.81 0.10
C ASP A 265 -2.68 -3.96 -1.22
N MET A 266 -1.55 -4.61 -1.13
CA MET A 266 -0.61 -4.85 -2.22
C MET A 266 -1.24 -5.68 -3.34
N LEU A 267 -0.63 -5.58 -4.52
CA LEU A 267 -0.99 -6.34 -5.71
C LEU A 267 -0.10 -7.59 -5.80
N PRO A 268 -0.57 -8.78 -5.42
CA PRO A 268 0.21 -10.01 -5.48
C PRO A 268 0.22 -10.57 -6.92
N VAL A 269 0.92 -9.87 -7.82
CA VAL A 269 1.05 -10.20 -9.24
C VAL A 269 2.48 -10.58 -9.59
N GLY A 270 2.67 -11.36 -10.66
CA GLY A 270 3.99 -11.76 -11.16
C GLY A 270 4.70 -12.77 -10.24
N ALA A 271 6.01 -12.63 -10.12
CA ALA A 271 6.84 -13.51 -9.32
C ALA A 271 6.78 -13.11 -7.83
N LEU A 272 6.27 -13.99 -7.00
CA LEU A 272 6.09 -13.81 -5.55
C LEU A 272 6.98 -14.77 -4.77
N ARG A 273 7.10 -14.55 -3.45
CA ARG A 273 7.68 -15.53 -2.50
C ARG A 273 9.12 -15.94 -2.82
N GLN A 274 9.97 -14.99 -3.24
CA GLN A 274 11.34 -15.28 -3.67
C GLN A 274 12.25 -15.73 -2.52
N CYS A 275 11.94 -15.38 -1.27
CA CYS A 275 12.62 -15.80 -0.06
C CYS A 275 11.76 -16.70 0.85
N TYR A 276 10.74 -17.32 0.28
CA TYR A 276 9.90 -18.30 0.95
C TYR A 276 10.35 -19.71 0.58
N ASP A 277 9.97 -20.71 1.37
CA ASP A 277 10.25 -22.13 1.07
C ASP A 277 9.68 -22.59 -0.28
N GLN A 278 8.70 -21.86 -0.78
CA GLN A 278 8.07 -22.03 -2.08
C GLN A 278 8.31 -20.78 -2.93
N ASN A 279 9.37 -20.78 -3.70
CA ASN A 279 9.61 -19.79 -4.72
C ASN A 279 8.50 -19.89 -5.78
N GLY A 280 7.69 -18.84 -5.96
CA GLY A 280 6.44 -18.97 -6.69
C GLY A 280 6.13 -17.78 -7.59
N TRP A 281 5.08 -18.03 -8.35
CA TRP A 281 4.35 -17.08 -9.15
C TRP A 281 3.00 -16.81 -8.48
N THR A 282 2.33 -15.74 -8.86
CA THR A 282 0.96 -15.48 -8.37
C THR A 282 0.05 -16.68 -8.66
N ASN A 283 -0.79 -17.04 -7.69
CA ASN A 283 -1.84 -18.07 -7.88
C ASN A 283 -3.06 -17.53 -8.63
N PHE A 284 -3.19 -16.21 -8.74
CA PHE A 284 -4.26 -15.62 -9.52
C PHE A 284 -4.12 -15.94 -11.00
N THR A 285 -5.22 -16.39 -11.61
CA THR A 285 -5.34 -16.44 -13.06
C THR A 285 -5.24 -15.04 -13.68
N GLN A 286 -5.01 -14.96 -14.97
CA GLN A 286 -5.00 -13.66 -15.66
C GLN A 286 -6.35 -12.92 -15.55
N ALA A 287 -7.46 -13.65 -15.50
CA ALA A 287 -8.79 -13.09 -15.28
C ALA A 287 -8.89 -12.46 -13.88
N GLU A 288 -8.49 -13.19 -12.85
CA GLU A 288 -8.51 -12.69 -11.46
C GLU A 288 -7.59 -11.48 -11.26
N GLN A 289 -6.42 -11.47 -11.92
CA GLN A 289 -5.53 -10.30 -11.88
C GLN A 289 -6.17 -9.07 -12.55
N ARG A 290 -6.90 -9.23 -13.69
CA ARG A 290 -7.67 -8.14 -14.30
C ARG A 290 -8.80 -7.67 -13.38
N THR A 291 -9.53 -8.59 -12.76
CA THR A 291 -10.59 -8.28 -11.80
C THR A 291 -10.07 -7.49 -10.63
N MET A 292 -8.97 -7.93 -10.01
CA MET A 292 -8.31 -7.20 -8.93
C MET A 292 -7.91 -5.79 -9.36
N MET A 293 -7.16 -5.67 -10.45
CA MET A 293 -6.67 -4.37 -10.94
C MET A 293 -7.81 -3.42 -11.28
N THR A 294 -8.89 -3.94 -11.91
CA THR A 294 -10.08 -3.16 -12.22
C THR A 294 -10.77 -2.64 -10.95
N LEU A 295 -10.95 -3.49 -9.93
CA LEU A 295 -11.59 -3.09 -8.67
C LEU A 295 -10.75 -2.06 -7.91
N TRP A 296 -9.40 -2.25 -7.79
CA TRP A 296 -8.51 -1.29 -7.14
C TRP A 296 -8.56 0.07 -7.85
N CYS A 297 -8.49 0.09 -9.18
CA CYS A 297 -8.59 1.34 -9.93
C CYS A 297 -9.97 2.00 -9.78
N MET A 298 -11.07 1.24 -9.82
CA MET A 298 -12.41 1.80 -9.65
C MET A 298 -12.62 2.41 -8.27
N MET A 299 -12.24 1.72 -7.20
CA MET A 299 -12.37 2.26 -5.84
C MET A 299 -11.27 3.28 -5.47
N ARG A 300 -10.26 3.45 -6.33
CA ARG A 300 -9.09 4.32 -6.14
C ARG A 300 -8.26 3.92 -4.91
N SER A 301 -7.98 2.63 -4.78
CA SER A 301 -7.01 2.12 -3.81
C SER A 301 -5.60 2.49 -4.24
N PRO A 302 -4.68 2.79 -3.32
CA PRO A 302 -3.26 2.78 -3.63
C PRO A 302 -2.85 1.49 -4.34
N LEU A 303 -1.92 1.59 -5.29
CA LEU A 303 -1.42 0.47 -6.07
C LEU A 303 0.03 0.17 -5.67
N MET A 304 0.24 -0.86 -4.84
CA MET A 304 1.57 -1.28 -4.41
C MET A 304 1.86 -2.68 -4.95
N ILE A 305 2.76 -2.79 -5.94
CA ILE A 305 3.13 -4.07 -6.53
C ILE A 305 3.88 -4.90 -5.49
N GLY A 306 3.46 -6.16 -5.29
CA GLY A 306 4.10 -7.11 -4.39
C GLY A 306 5.11 -8.02 -5.08
N GLY A 307 5.05 -8.17 -6.41
CA GLY A 307 5.91 -9.05 -7.18
C GLY A 307 7.33 -8.54 -7.43
N GLU A 308 8.24 -9.44 -7.75
CA GLU A 308 9.61 -9.14 -8.19
C GLU A 308 9.59 -8.53 -9.61
N LEU A 309 9.88 -7.24 -9.70
CA LEU A 309 9.69 -6.48 -10.94
C LEU A 309 10.58 -6.97 -12.09
N THR A 310 11.81 -7.39 -11.77
CA THR A 310 12.78 -7.84 -12.79
C THR A 310 12.40 -9.17 -13.46
N LYS A 311 11.38 -9.85 -12.91
CA LYS A 311 10.86 -11.13 -13.40
C LYS A 311 9.47 -11.02 -14.05
N ASN A 312 8.96 -9.80 -14.26
CA ASN A 312 7.67 -9.62 -14.92
C ASN A 312 7.62 -10.28 -16.29
N ASP A 313 6.57 -11.09 -16.52
CA ASP A 313 6.25 -11.60 -17.85
C ASP A 313 5.49 -10.55 -18.69
N ASP A 314 5.25 -10.87 -19.96
CA ASP A 314 4.54 -9.99 -20.89
C ASP A 314 3.12 -9.64 -20.39
N PHE A 315 2.42 -10.57 -19.73
CA PHE A 315 1.09 -10.32 -19.23
C PHE A 315 1.14 -9.36 -18.03
N THR A 316 2.00 -9.64 -17.06
CA THR A 316 2.16 -8.78 -15.87
C THR A 316 2.59 -7.37 -16.29
N LEU A 317 3.52 -7.26 -17.23
CA LEU A 317 3.94 -5.94 -17.72
C LEU A 317 2.78 -5.20 -18.41
N LYS A 318 1.98 -5.85 -19.25
CA LYS A 318 0.78 -5.26 -19.85
C LYS A 318 -0.26 -4.84 -18.83
N LEU A 319 -0.47 -5.64 -17.77
CA LEU A 319 -1.37 -5.33 -16.67
C LEU A 319 -0.94 -4.02 -15.97
N LEU A 320 0.35 -3.88 -15.66
CA LEU A 320 0.93 -2.75 -14.93
C LEU A 320 1.15 -1.49 -15.79
N THR A 321 1.04 -1.59 -17.12
CA THR A 321 1.32 -0.48 -18.05
C THR A 321 0.12 -0.08 -18.89
N ASN A 322 -1.08 -0.60 -18.61
CA ASN A 322 -2.30 -0.18 -19.30
C ASN A 322 -2.68 1.24 -18.87
N ARG A 323 -2.40 2.22 -19.75
CA ARG A 323 -2.62 3.66 -19.46
C ARG A 323 -4.07 3.99 -19.19
N ASP A 324 -4.98 3.33 -19.91
CA ASP A 324 -6.40 3.66 -19.88
C ASP A 324 -7.05 3.17 -18.58
N VAL A 325 -6.67 1.98 -18.12
CA VAL A 325 -7.10 1.46 -16.81
C VAL A 325 -6.47 2.26 -15.66
N LEU A 326 -5.17 2.54 -15.71
CA LEU A 326 -4.49 3.36 -14.69
C LEU A 326 -4.98 4.81 -14.66
N ALA A 327 -5.53 5.32 -15.76
CA ALA A 327 -6.11 6.66 -15.78
C ALA A 327 -7.33 6.81 -14.86
N ILE A 328 -8.05 5.72 -14.57
CA ILE A 328 -9.19 5.72 -13.65
C ILE A 328 -8.76 6.28 -12.27
N GLU A 329 -7.62 5.86 -11.74
CA GLU A 329 -7.05 6.32 -10.47
C GLU A 329 -6.93 7.85 -10.36
N LYS A 330 -6.56 8.48 -11.44
CA LYS A 330 -6.24 9.91 -11.48
C LYS A 330 -7.43 10.77 -11.87
N THR A 331 -8.32 10.23 -12.70
CA THR A 331 -9.36 11.02 -13.37
C THR A 331 -10.78 10.78 -12.84
N SER A 332 -11.03 9.65 -12.16
CA SER A 332 -12.35 9.33 -11.61
C SER A 332 -12.62 10.00 -10.26
N ALA A 333 -13.89 10.06 -9.90
CA ALA A 333 -14.39 10.50 -8.60
C ALA A 333 -15.69 9.76 -8.26
N CYS A 334 -16.06 9.74 -6.98
CA CYS A 334 -17.36 9.23 -6.53
C CYS A 334 -17.71 7.82 -7.05
N ALA A 335 -16.70 6.96 -7.18
CA ALA A 335 -16.91 5.58 -7.61
C ALA A 335 -17.82 4.84 -6.62
N HIS A 336 -18.72 4.03 -7.13
CA HIS A 336 -19.61 3.19 -6.31
C HIS A 336 -20.16 2.02 -7.14
N PRO A 337 -20.58 0.91 -6.47
CA PRO A 337 -21.29 -0.15 -7.16
C PRO A 337 -22.72 0.30 -7.53
N LEU A 338 -23.18 -0.10 -8.70
CA LEU A 338 -24.62 -0.10 -9.03
C LEU A 338 -25.31 -1.27 -8.32
N TRP A 339 -24.63 -2.41 -8.27
CA TRP A 339 -25.01 -3.58 -7.47
C TRP A 339 -23.80 -4.49 -7.25
N THR A 340 -23.88 -5.29 -6.20
CA THR A 340 -23.01 -6.46 -5.96
C THR A 340 -23.88 -7.60 -5.46
N THR A 341 -23.79 -8.74 -6.15
CA THR A 341 -24.45 -10.00 -5.79
C THR A 341 -23.40 -11.06 -5.49
N GLU A 342 -23.81 -12.29 -5.22
CA GLU A 342 -22.89 -13.42 -5.07
C GLU A 342 -22.13 -13.73 -6.36
N ASP A 343 -22.74 -13.52 -7.53
CA ASP A 343 -22.27 -13.97 -8.81
C ASP A 343 -21.71 -12.87 -9.72
N GLU A 344 -22.08 -11.61 -9.49
CA GLU A 344 -21.68 -10.50 -10.36
C GLU A 344 -21.72 -9.16 -9.63
N SER A 345 -20.95 -8.20 -10.16
CA SER A 345 -20.99 -6.82 -9.69
C SER A 345 -20.84 -5.86 -10.86
N ALA A 346 -21.41 -4.68 -10.74
CA ALA A 346 -21.20 -3.57 -11.66
C ALA A 346 -20.92 -2.29 -10.90
N TRP A 347 -19.89 -1.56 -11.34
CA TRP A 347 -19.42 -0.32 -10.73
C TRP A 347 -19.44 0.81 -11.74
N ILE A 348 -19.69 2.03 -11.27
CA ILE A 348 -19.53 3.25 -12.04
C ILE A 348 -18.60 4.23 -11.32
N ALA A 349 -17.90 5.02 -12.11
CA ALA A 349 -17.05 6.10 -11.61
C ALA A 349 -17.08 7.29 -12.59
N PRO A 350 -17.80 8.37 -12.28
CA PRO A 350 -17.78 9.57 -13.10
C PRO A 350 -16.38 10.14 -13.23
N ARG A 351 -16.06 10.68 -14.37
CA ARG A 351 -14.83 11.43 -14.57
C ARG A 351 -14.96 12.84 -14.00
N ARG A 352 -13.91 13.33 -13.36
CA ARG A 352 -13.90 14.64 -12.68
C ARG A 352 -14.15 15.83 -13.59
N ASP A 353 -13.77 15.71 -14.87
CA ASP A 353 -13.97 16.75 -15.89
C ASP A 353 -15.37 16.72 -16.50
N GLY A 354 -16.21 15.77 -16.12
CA GLY A 354 -17.57 15.63 -16.60
C GLY A 354 -17.70 15.09 -18.04
N THR A 355 -16.61 14.60 -18.64
CA THR A 355 -16.62 14.19 -20.06
C THR A 355 -17.14 12.78 -20.29
N GLY A 356 -17.43 12.00 -19.25
CA GLY A 356 -17.93 10.62 -19.40
C GLY A 356 -17.86 9.83 -18.10
N LEU A 357 -18.02 8.52 -18.21
CA LEU A 357 -18.19 7.60 -17.10
C LEU A 357 -17.35 6.33 -17.32
N TYR A 358 -16.67 5.87 -16.29
CA TYR A 358 -16.11 4.53 -16.25
C TYR A 358 -17.18 3.55 -15.77
N VAL A 359 -17.33 2.43 -16.46
CA VAL A 359 -18.25 1.34 -16.11
C VAL A 359 -17.47 0.05 -16.05
N ALA A 360 -17.42 -0.58 -14.88
CA ALA A 360 -16.76 -1.87 -14.70
C ALA A 360 -17.80 -2.97 -14.46
N LEU A 361 -17.66 -4.08 -15.16
CA LEU A 361 -18.48 -5.27 -15.08
C LEU A 361 -17.63 -6.43 -14.59
N PHE A 362 -18.14 -7.17 -13.59
CA PHE A 362 -17.42 -8.26 -12.94
C PHE A 362 -18.25 -9.54 -12.92
N ASN A 363 -17.66 -10.64 -13.30
CA ASN A 363 -18.17 -11.97 -13.06
C ASN A 363 -17.50 -12.58 -11.81
N LEU A 364 -18.26 -12.77 -10.75
CA LEU A 364 -17.80 -13.33 -9.47
C LEU A 364 -18.08 -14.82 -9.33
N SER A 365 -18.66 -15.46 -10.37
CA SER A 365 -19.07 -16.86 -10.37
C SER A 365 -18.06 -17.77 -11.05
N GLU A 366 -18.26 -19.07 -10.87
CA GLU A 366 -17.44 -20.14 -11.47
C GLU A 366 -17.75 -20.35 -12.97
N GLU A 367 -18.88 -19.80 -13.47
CA GLU A 367 -19.37 -20.02 -14.83
C GLU A 367 -19.21 -18.75 -15.69
N THR A 368 -19.24 -18.90 -17.00
CA THR A 368 -19.33 -17.74 -17.92
C THR A 368 -20.66 -17.02 -17.75
N ARG A 369 -20.61 -15.70 -17.62
CA ARG A 369 -21.79 -14.86 -17.46
C ARG A 369 -21.80 -13.68 -18.41
N THR A 370 -23.02 -13.24 -18.76
CA THR A 370 -23.22 -11.97 -19.43
C THR A 370 -23.73 -10.96 -18.42
N VAL A 371 -22.89 -9.97 -18.10
CA VAL A 371 -23.21 -8.89 -17.17
C VAL A 371 -23.60 -7.65 -17.98
N ARG A 372 -24.68 -6.97 -17.60
CA ARG A 372 -25.21 -5.84 -18.34
C ARG A 372 -25.62 -4.68 -17.43
N VAL A 373 -25.20 -3.47 -17.82
CA VAL A 373 -25.68 -2.19 -17.29
C VAL A 373 -26.48 -1.49 -18.39
N THR A 374 -27.75 -1.16 -18.16
CA THR A 374 -28.60 -0.47 -19.12
C THR A 374 -28.33 1.03 -19.17
N GLY A 375 -28.72 1.71 -20.25
CA GLY A 375 -28.61 3.16 -20.35
C GLY A 375 -29.38 3.91 -19.26
N GLU A 376 -30.53 3.37 -18.80
CA GLU A 376 -31.28 3.93 -17.68
C GLU A 376 -30.47 3.92 -16.36
N MET A 377 -29.70 2.85 -16.11
CA MET A 377 -28.85 2.74 -14.92
C MET A 377 -27.65 3.69 -14.96
N LEU A 378 -27.21 4.10 -16.14
CA LEU A 378 -26.09 5.03 -16.31
C LEU A 378 -26.49 6.49 -16.12
N GLU A 379 -27.77 6.80 -15.95
CA GLU A 379 -28.32 8.15 -15.74
C GLU A 379 -27.85 9.17 -16.82
N GLY A 380 -27.59 8.71 -18.04
CA GLY A 380 -27.08 9.55 -19.12
C GLY A 380 -27.33 8.96 -20.51
N THR A 381 -27.13 9.79 -21.54
CA THR A 381 -27.18 9.35 -22.93
C THR A 381 -25.75 9.21 -23.44
N TYR A 382 -25.32 7.98 -23.63
CA TYR A 382 -24.00 7.63 -24.13
C TYR A 382 -24.16 6.87 -25.45
N SER A 383 -23.33 7.19 -26.43
CA SER A 383 -23.39 6.60 -27.76
C SER A 383 -22.21 5.69 -28.08
N GLU A 384 -21.10 5.88 -27.40
CA GLU A 384 -19.87 5.13 -27.66
C GLU A 384 -19.27 4.61 -26.35
N ALA A 385 -18.54 3.49 -26.45
CA ALA A 385 -17.73 2.96 -25.38
C ALA A 385 -16.40 2.43 -25.92
N SER A 386 -15.38 2.48 -25.07
CA SER A 386 -14.09 1.80 -25.30
C SER A 386 -13.84 0.83 -24.17
N GLU A 387 -13.67 -0.46 -24.48
CA GLU A 387 -13.22 -1.45 -23.50
C GLU A 387 -11.72 -1.26 -23.24
N LEU A 388 -11.35 -1.00 -21.98
CA LEU A 388 -10.02 -0.47 -21.66
C LEU A 388 -8.91 -1.54 -21.58
N TRP A 389 -9.26 -2.83 -21.41
CA TRP A 389 -8.28 -3.90 -21.44
C TRP A 389 -7.89 -4.30 -22.86
N THR A 390 -8.83 -4.27 -23.80
CA THR A 390 -8.65 -4.71 -25.18
C THR A 390 -8.46 -3.56 -26.16
N GLY A 391 -8.96 -2.36 -25.83
CA GLY A 391 -9.02 -1.21 -26.72
C GLY A 391 -10.17 -1.29 -27.75
N GLU A 392 -11.10 -2.25 -27.61
CA GLU A 392 -12.24 -2.40 -28.49
C GLU A 392 -13.20 -1.22 -28.34
N LYS A 393 -13.66 -0.70 -29.48
CA LYS A 393 -14.65 0.38 -29.55
C LYS A 393 -16.02 -0.17 -29.90
N LEU A 394 -17.04 0.29 -29.18
CA LEU A 394 -18.41 -0.19 -29.28
C LEU A 394 -19.38 0.99 -29.47
N HIS A 395 -20.37 0.80 -30.35
CA HIS A 395 -21.55 1.67 -30.36
C HIS A 395 -22.57 1.16 -29.38
N LEU A 396 -23.07 2.05 -28.53
CA LEU A 396 -24.04 1.73 -27.49
C LEU A 396 -25.46 1.91 -28.01
N ALA A 397 -26.23 0.83 -28.07
CA ALA A 397 -27.68 0.88 -28.34
C ALA A 397 -28.50 1.10 -27.07
N ASP A 398 -28.10 0.45 -25.96
CA ASP A 398 -28.74 0.54 -24.65
C ASP A 398 -27.77 0.02 -23.56
N GLY A 399 -26.88 0.91 -23.12
CA GLY A 399 -25.93 0.61 -22.07
C GLY A 399 -24.76 -0.28 -22.49
N VAL A 400 -24.09 -0.91 -21.52
CA VAL A 400 -22.87 -1.69 -21.69
C VAL A 400 -23.10 -3.15 -21.31
N THR A 401 -22.59 -4.08 -22.11
CA THR A 401 -22.72 -5.52 -21.90
C THR A 401 -21.41 -6.22 -22.17
N ALA A 402 -21.01 -7.14 -21.30
CA ALA A 402 -19.86 -8.02 -21.52
C ALA A 402 -20.19 -9.48 -21.18
N THR A 403 -19.71 -10.41 -21.98
CA THR A 403 -19.70 -11.84 -21.66
C THR A 403 -18.34 -12.18 -21.08
N LEU A 404 -18.32 -12.47 -19.79
CA LEU A 404 -17.11 -12.65 -18.99
C LEU A 404 -16.94 -14.11 -18.60
N GLY A 405 -15.74 -14.64 -18.78
CA GLY A 405 -15.38 -15.95 -18.24
C GLY A 405 -15.37 -15.94 -16.71
N LYS A 406 -15.10 -17.12 -16.12
CA LYS A 406 -14.95 -17.27 -14.67
C LYS A 406 -14.01 -16.21 -14.09
N HIS A 407 -14.48 -15.50 -13.05
CA HIS A 407 -13.70 -14.51 -12.27
C HIS A 407 -13.13 -13.34 -13.08
N ASP A 408 -13.64 -13.07 -14.27
CA ASP A 408 -13.11 -12.03 -15.16
C ASP A 408 -13.86 -10.69 -15.03
N ALA A 409 -13.23 -9.64 -15.53
CA ALA A 409 -13.78 -8.30 -15.55
C ALA A 409 -13.56 -7.61 -16.91
N ALA A 410 -14.46 -6.70 -17.23
CA ALA A 410 -14.30 -5.71 -18.29
C ALA A 410 -14.52 -4.31 -17.72
N VAL A 411 -13.80 -3.32 -18.21
CA VAL A 411 -13.99 -1.93 -17.83
C VAL A 411 -14.05 -1.04 -19.06
N PHE A 412 -15.05 -0.19 -19.08
CA PHE A 412 -15.37 0.65 -20.21
C PHE A 412 -15.25 2.13 -19.85
N TRP A 413 -14.74 2.90 -20.79
CA TRP A 413 -14.97 4.32 -20.89
C TRP A 413 -16.20 4.55 -21.76
N VAL A 414 -17.21 5.28 -21.26
CA VAL A 414 -18.43 5.61 -21.99
C VAL A 414 -18.58 7.12 -22.13
N GLU A 415 -18.95 7.58 -23.36
CA GLU A 415 -19.06 8.99 -23.73
C GLU A 415 -20.20 9.27 -24.72
#